data_1849cd1b0c325e2222591cd06f17e50b
#
_entry.id   1849cd1b0c325e2222591cd06f17e50b
#
_cell.length_a   1.000
_cell.length_b   1.000
_cell.length_c   1.000
_cell.angle_alpha   90.00
_cell.angle_beta   90.00
_cell.angle_gamma   90.00
#
_symmetry.space_group_name_H-M   'P 1'
#
loop_
_entity.id
_entity.type
_entity.pdbx_description
1 polymer ?
#
loop_
_entity_poly.entity_id
_entity_poly.type
_entity_poly.pdbx_seq_one_letter_code
_entity_poly.pdbx_strand_id
1 'polypeptide(L)'
;MESAHAHRKDEHLSLAEAEFRRHAPVSSLHQVRIIHQGLPETRVANVDLTVDDPIFNFKTPFYIEAMTGGSQKTGKINAQLATAAKETGLAMAVGSKCSLKGRKCD
;
A
#
# COMPACT_ATOMS: atom_id res chain seq x y z
N MET A 1 -10.60 -11.38 25.20
CA MET A 1 -9.71 -12.41 24.59
C MET A 1 -9.49 -12.02 23.14
N GLU A 2 -8.27 -11.73 22.79
CA GLU A 2 -7.88 -11.53 21.39
C GLU A 2 -8.02 -12.85 20.63
N SER A 3 -8.57 -12.81 19.43
CA SER A 3 -8.73 -14.05 18.64
C SER A 3 -7.36 -14.54 18.18
N ALA A 4 -7.18 -15.86 18.03
CA ALA A 4 -5.95 -16.45 17.48
C ALA A 4 -5.56 -15.83 16.12
N HIS A 5 -6.56 -15.38 15.38
CA HIS A 5 -6.37 -14.67 14.10
C HIS A 5 -5.73 -13.27 14.29
N ALA A 6 -6.17 -12.50 15.28
CA ALA A 6 -5.60 -11.19 15.58
C ALA A 6 -4.15 -11.32 16.05
N HIS A 7 -3.86 -12.29 16.90
CA HIS A 7 -2.50 -12.60 17.35
C HIS A 7 -1.56 -12.92 16.19
N ARG A 8 -1.97 -13.79 15.26
CA ARG A 8 -1.19 -14.12 14.07
C ARG A 8 -0.91 -12.90 13.19
N LYS A 9 -1.87 -11.96 13.09
CA LYS A 9 -1.67 -10.72 12.30
C LYS A 9 -0.67 -9.78 12.96
N ASP A 10 -0.66 -9.70 14.28
CA ASP A 10 0.32 -8.91 15.03
C ASP A 10 1.72 -9.54 14.97
N GLU A 11 1.80 -10.86 14.95
CA GLU A 11 3.04 -11.60 14.72
C GLU A 11 3.63 -11.33 13.34
N HIS A 12 2.81 -11.38 12.28
CA HIS A 12 3.24 -11.03 10.92
C HIS A 12 3.78 -9.60 10.84
N LEU A 13 3.13 -8.65 11.51
CA LEU A 13 3.59 -7.26 11.54
C LEU A 13 4.97 -7.16 12.23
N SER A 14 5.16 -7.83 13.36
CA SER A 14 6.42 -7.84 14.10
C SER A 14 7.56 -8.48 13.30
N LEU A 15 7.27 -9.56 12.57
CA LEU A 15 8.24 -10.23 11.70
C LEU A 15 8.62 -9.34 10.51
N ALA A 16 7.65 -8.68 9.89
CA ALA A 16 7.90 -7.75 8.78
C ALA A 16 8.78 -6.56 9.23
N GLU A 17 8.52 -6.03 10.42
CA GLU A 17 9.33 -4.96 10.99
C GLU A 17 10.76 -5.43 11.31
N ALA A 18 10.91 -6.61 11.86
CA ALA A 18 12.23 -7.21 12.15
C ALA A 18 13.02 -7.47 10.87
N GLU A 19 12.37 -7.96 9.83
CA GLU A 19 12.99 -8.22 8.53
C GLU A 19 13.42 -6.92 7.83
N PHE A 20 12.57 -5.89 7.88
CA PHE A 20 12.92 -4.57 7.36
C PHE A 20 14.16 -3.97 8.03
N ARG A 21 14.32 -4.18 9.34
CA ARG A 21 15.50 -3.71 10.09
C ARG A 21 16.78 -4.50 9.76
N ARG A 22 16.66 -5.76 9.39
CA ARG A 22 17.79 -6.63 9.03
C ARG A 22 18.27 -6.41 7.60
N HIS A 23 17.35 -6.25 6.69
CA HIS A 23 17.62 -6.15 5.27
C HIS A 23 16.92 -4.91 4.72
N ALA A 24 17.73 -3.92 4.30
CA ALA A 24 17.17 -2.81 3.56
C ALA A 24 16.46 -3.37 2.29
N PRO A 25 15.18 -3.06 2.07
CA PRO A 25 14.47 -3.58 0.92
C PRO A 25 15.13 -3.10 -0.37
N VAL A 26 15.59 -4.04 -1.18
CA VAL A 26 16.14 -3.75 -2.49
C VAL A 26 15.01 -3.85 -3.52
N SER A 27 14.62 -2.71 -4.06
CA SER A 27 13.66 -2.67 -5.16
C SER A 27 14.33 -3.04 -6.46
N SER A 28 13.67 -3.82 -7.32
CA SER A 28 14.12 -4.07 -8.70
C SER A 28 14.21 -2.79 -9.54
N LEU A 29 13.57 -1.71 -9.11
CA LEU A 29 13.70 -0.39 -9.72
C LEU A 29 15.13 0.16 -9.67
N HIS A 30 15.99 -0.31 -8.74
CA HIS A 30 17.42 0.02 -8.74
C HIS A 30 18.16 -0.46 -10.00
N GLN A 31 17.61 -1.42 -10.71
CA GLN A 31 18.17 -1.93 -11.97
C GLN A 31 17.69 -1.14 -13.19
N VAL A 32 16.69 -0.27 -13.02
CA VAL A 32 16.16 0.57 -14.09
C VAL A 32 16.99 1.84 -14.19
N ARG A 33 17.53 2.11 -15.35
CA ARG A 33 18.22 3.35 -15.66
C ARG A 33 17.42 4.13 -16.69
N ILE A 34 17.11 5.36 -16.37
CA ILE A 34 16.47 6.27 -17.30
C ILE A 34 17.58 7.01 -18.07
N ILE A 35 17.48 7.00 -19.39
CA ILE A 35 18.41 7.77 -20.24
C ILE A 35 18.04 9.25 -20.08
N HIS A 36 18.97 10.02 -19.55
CA HIS A 36 18.79 11.44 -19.32
C HIS A 36 18.75 12.21 -20.67
N GLN A 37 17.76 13.06 -20.81
CA GLN A 37 17.65 14.00 -21.93
C GLN A 37 17.97 15.41 -21.42
N GLY A 38 19.07 16.00 -21.92
CA GLY A 38 19.61 17.25 -21.38
C GLY A 38 18.73 18.48 -21.65
N LEU A 39 17.97 18.48 -22.75
CA LEU A 39 17.04 19.54 -23.13
C LEU A 39 15.68 18.95 -23.50
N PRO A 40 14.86 18.59 -22.49
CA PRO A 40 13.54 18.07 -22.76
C PRO A 40 12.61 19.19 -23.25
N GLU A 41 11.90 18.96 -24.34
CA GLU A 41 10.87 19.88 -24.85
C GLU A 41 9.57 19.84 -24.07
N THR A 42 9.54 19.07 -22.95
CA THR A 42 8.37 18.87 -22.11
C THR A 42 8.53 19.61 -20.78
N ARG A 43 7.47 20.26 -20.34
CA ARG A 43 7.39 20.88 -19.01
C ARG A 43 6.74 19.89 -18.03
N VAL A 44 7.16 19.91 -16.78
CA VAL A 44 6.57 19.10 -15.71
C VAL A 44 5.03 19.29 -15.63
N ALA A 45 4.56 20.50 -15.88
CA ALA A 45 3.13 20.82 -15.90
C ALA A 45 2.33 20.10 -16.99
N ASN A 46 3.01 19.58 -18.01
CA ASN A 46 2.37 18.85 -19.13
C ASN A 46 2.38 17.33 -18.90
N VAL A 47 2.95 16.87 -17.80
CA VAL A 47 2.98 15.42 -17.46
C VAL A 47 1.66 15.05 -16.81
N ASP A 48 0.88 14.27 -17.51
CA ASP A 48 -0.35 13.68 -16.98
C ASP A 48 -0.07 12.27 -16.46
N LEU A 49 -0.36 12.06 -15.20
CA LEU A 49 -0.21 10.77 -14.51
C LEU A 49 -1.54 10.05 -14.32
N THR A 50 -2.64 10.60 -14.81
CA THR A 50 -3.95 9.98 -14.68
C THR A 50 -3.98 8.65 -15.42
N VAL A 51 -4.65 7.66 -14.82
CA VAL A 51 -4.88 6.36 -15.43
C VAL A 51 -6.33 6.30 -15.85
N ASP A 52 -6.57 6.17 -17.14
CA ASP A 52 -7.90 5.99 -17.69
C ASP A 52 -8.34 4.53 -17.47
N ASP A 53 -9.13 4.33 -16.44
CA ASP A 53 -9.72 3.03 -16.09
C ASP A 53 -11.26 3.15 -16.18
N PRO A 54 -11.96 2.21 -16.83
CA PRO A 54 -13.40 2.29 -17.02
C PRO A 54 -14.22 2.23 -15.73
N ILE A 55 -13.61 1.81 -14.62
CA ILE A 55 -14.28 1.64 -13.32
C ILE A 55 -13.82 2.70 -12.32
N PHE A 56 -12.54 3.05 -12.35
CA PHE A 56 -11.91 3.94 -11.38
C PHE A 56 -11.14 5.07 -12.05
N ASN A 57 -11.41 6.29 -11.61
CA ASN A 57 -10.65 7.47 -12.03
C ASN A 57 -9.43 7.65 -11.09
N PHE A 58 -8.30 7.06 -11.48
CA PHE A 58 -7.06 7.21 -10.70
C PHE A 58 -6.30 8.46 -11.14
N LYS A 59 -5.92 9.29 -10.17
CA LYS A 59 -5.10 10.48 -10.43
C LYS A 59 -3.63 10.16 -10.69
N THR A 60 -3.20 8.96 -10.31
CA THR A 60 -1.82 8.49 -10.47
C THR A 60 -1.79 6.98 -10.69
N PRO A 61 -0.74 6.44 -11.34
CA PRO A 61 -0.59 4.99 -11.53
C PRO A 61 -0.12 4.24 -10.27
N PHE A 62 -0.14 4.90 -9.11
CA PHE A 62 0.29 4.31 -7.85
C PHE A 62 -0.90 4.04 -6.95
N TYR A 63 -0.80 2.97 -6.17
CA TYR A 63 -1.78 2.64 -5.14
C TYR A 63 -1.10 1.97 -3.95
N ILE A 64 -1.75 2.02 -2.80
CA ILE A 64 -1.29 1.34 -1.59
C ILE A 64 -1.85 -0.08 -1.61
N GLU A 65 -0.96 -1.07 -1.64
CA GLU A 65 -1.32 -2.48 -1.69
C GLU A 65 -1.92 -2.97 -0.37
N ALA A 66 -2.80 -3.96 -0.46
CA ALA A 66 -3.46 -4.59 0.68
C ALA A 66 -2.53 -5.53 1.42
N MET A 67 -1.85 -5.06 2.46
CA MET A 67 -0.86 -5.85 3.20
C MET A 67 -1.35 -6.36 4.55
N THR A 68 -2.22 -5.65 5.24
CA THR A 68 -2.56 -5.97 6.62
C THR A 68 -4.03 -5.71 6.95
N GLY A 69 -4.52 -6.35 8.01
CA GLY A 69 -5.89 -6.19 8.52
C GLY A 69 -6.23 -7.25 9.55
N GLY A 70 -7.26 -7.02 10.36
CA GLY A 70 -7.83 -8.02 11.28
C GLY A 70 -7.34 -7.96 12.72
N SER A 71 -6.45 -7.03 13.09
CA SER A 71 -6.12 -6.71 14.47
C SER A 71 -6.32 -5.23 14.78
N GLN A 72 -6.29 -4.86 16.05
CA GLN A 72 -6.42 -3.45 16.46
C GLN A 72 -5.21 -2.61 16.00
N LYS A 73 -3.99 -3.18 16.04
CA LYS A 73 -2.77 -2.52 15.57
C LYS A 73 -2.83 -2.26 14.06
N THR A 74 -3.17 -3.29 13.30
CA THR A 74 -3.28 -3.18 11.84
C THR A 74 -4.41 -2.23 11.41
N GLY A 75 -5.47 -2.13 12.20
CA GLY A 75 -6.54 -1.15 11.99
C GLY A 75 -6.06 0.29 12.11
N LYS A 76 -5.19 0.60 13.07
CA LYS A 76 -4.58 1.92 13.23
C LYS A 76 -3.66 2.28 12.05
N ILE A 77 -2.84 1.32 11.61
CA ILE A 77 -1.97 1.49 10.43
C ILE A 77 -2.80 1.78 9.19
N ASN A 78 -3.84 0.98 8.95
CA ASN A 78 -4.71 1.18 7.80
C ASN A 78 -5.44 2.54 7.85
N ALA A 79 -5.82 3.03 9.02
CA ALA A 79 -6.41 4.36 9.16
C ALA A 79 -5.43 5.48 8.79
N GLN A 80 -4.16 5.37 9.19
CA GLN A 80 -3.11 6.31 8.82
C GLN A 80 -2.83 6.28 7.31
N LEU A 81 -2.73 5.07 6.73
CA LEU A 81 -2.54 4.90 5.29
C LEU A 81 -3.72 5.44 4.50
N ALA A 82 -4.95 5.23 4.96
CA ALA A 82 -6.15 5.77 4.31
C ALA A 82 -6.18 7.30 4.33
N THR A 83 -5.71 7.91 5.43
CA THR A 83 -5.55 9.37 5.52
C THR A 83 -4.54 9.87 4.50
N ALA A 84 -3.36 9.26 4.44
CA ALA A 84 -2.33 9.60 3.48
C ALA A 84 -2.80 9.40 2.02
N ALA A 85 -3.50 8.30 1.74
CA ALA A 85 -4.08 8.03 0.43
C ALA A 85 -5.08 9.13 0.01
N LYS A 86 -5.94 9.55 0.93
CA LYS A 86 -6.90 10.64 0.70
C LYS A 86 -6.21 11.96 0.40
N GLU A 87 -5.18 12.31 1.17
CA GLU A 87 -4.43 13.57 1.00
C GLU A 87 -3.63 13.60 -0.31
N THR A 88 -3.08 12.48 -0.72
CA THR A 88 -2.26 12.35 -1.93
C THR A 88 -3.05 11.98 -3.18
N GLY A 89 -4.32 11.61 -3.05
CA GLY A 89 -5.17 11.14 -4.15
C GLY A 89 -4.82 9.75 -4.67
N LEU A 90 -4.14 8.94 -3.84
CA LEU A 90 -3.81 7.55 -4.15
C LEU A 90 -5.00 6.63 -3.88
N ALA A 91 -5.12 5.57 -4.68
CA ALA A 91 -5.99 4.46 -4.35
C ALA A 91 -5.39 3.63 -3.20
N MET A 92 -6.23 2.97 -2.43
CA MET A 92 -5.80 2.06 -1.38
C MET A 92 -6.63 0.78 -1.42
N ALA A 93 -5.95 -0.35 -1.51
CA ALA A 93 -6.54 -1.65 -1.27
C ALA A 93 -6.50 -1.99 0.22
N VAL A 94 -7.49 -2.73 0.70
CA VAL A 94 -7.58 -3.15 2.11
C VAL A 94 -7.45 -4.66 2.19
N GLY A 95 -6.53 -5.13 3.04
CA GLY A 95 -6.32 -6.56 3.28
C GLY A 95 -7.55 -7.28 3.82
N SER A 96 -7.58 -8.60 3.69
CA SER A 96 -8.72 -9.44 4.01
C SER A 96 -9.34 -9.13 5.38
N LYS A 97 -10.55 -8.64 5.38
CA LYS A 97 -11.39 -8.55 6.57
C LYS A 97 -12.11 -9.88 6.76
N CYS A 98 -11.45 -10.82 7.40
CA CYS A 98 -12.08 -12.09 7.76
C CYS A 98 -13.01 -11.94 8.98
N SER A 99 -13.68 -10.83 9.15
CA SER A 99 -14.69 -10.64 10.20
C SER A 99 -15.63 -9.51 9.87
N LEU A 100 -16.45 -9.70 8.88
CA LEU A 100 -17.72 -9.00 8.84
C LEU A 100 -18.76 -9.89 9.52
N LYS A 101 -19.06 -9.57 10.81
CA LYS A 101 -20.22 -10.07 11.57
C LYS A 101 -20.51 -11.58 11.36
N GLY A 102 -19.87 -12.44 12.14
CA GLY A 102 -20.35 -13.77 12.41
C GLY A 102 -20.11 -14.85 11.34
N ARG A 103 -19.39 -14.58 10.27
CA ARG A 103 -18.90 -15.62 9.35
C ARG A 103 -17.52 -16.09 9.80
N LYS A 104 -17.41 -17.36 10.15
CA LYS A 104 -16.13 -18.04 10.33
C LYS A 104 -15.44 -18.09 8.97
N CYS A 105 -14.18 -17.71 8.92
CA CYS A 105 -13.32 -18.04 7.80
C CYS A 105 -12.73 -19.42 8.10
N ASP A 106 -13.14 -20.40 7.35
CA ASP A 106 -12.53 -21.72 7.33
C ASP A 106 -11.20 -21.67 6.58
#